data_1dbacd4497462e90caeec4ccfc8eb737
#
_entry.id   1dbacd4497462e90caeec4ccfc8eb737
#
_cell.length_a   1.000
_cell.length_b   1.000
_cell.length_c   1.000
_cell.angle_alpha   90.00
_cell.angle_beta   90.00
_cell.angle_gamma   90.00
#
_symmetry.space_group_name_H-M   'P 1'
#
loop_
_entity.id
_entity.type
_entity.pdbx_description
1 polymer ?
#
loop_
_entity_poly.entity_id
_entity_poly.type
_entity_poly.pdbx_seq_one_letter_code
_entity_poly.pdbx_strand_id
1 'polypeptide(L)'
;MAKIVDYGAFADRLKAAPNRWDVLREFHEEWGYAVRPGSDRWDRWTEDEHETYVRALSGEPRDEDGLEGVDLALPIPAALDEWWELPFNSFTHDSQHYETNPVYPPTVRPDPSGYGVAGPLQDDSDLVAPDADRRVCVFMAENQYCNEWGYLAAEAHDPDPRVLVSVDDDRWALQARSVSEFFLQLTVQRLPRTLGWSAEIYDGEEIIDGDEDDLRARITERMPELGFEPWAELQQDTIVYGGPDVLAFVADGELGGIAFAGRTPRAVLDLAERLGVKLTEEDLTEPGEY
;
A
#
# COMPACT_ATOMS: atom_id res chain seq x y z
N MET A 1 -21.60 15.39 7.46
CA MET A 1 -21.36 14.04 8.01
C MET A 1 -20.17 14.13 8.95
N ALA A 2 -20.14 13.36 10.03
CA ALA A 2 -18.92 13.28 10.84
C ALA A 2 -17.82 12.65 9.97
N LYS A 3 -16.60 13.20 9.98
CA LYS A 3 -15.46 12.61 9.26
C LYS A 3 -15.23 11.19 9.76
N ILE A 4 -15.12 10.22 8.86
CA ILE A 4 -14.81 8.83 9.19
C ILE A 4 -13.32 8.70 9.47
N VAL A 5 -12.48 9.43 8.72
CA VAL A 5 -11.03 9.40 8.88
C VAL A 5 -10.64 10.03 10.22
N ASP A 6 -10.09 9.21 11.10
CA ASP A 6 -9.54 9.59 12.39
C ASP A 6 -8.09 9.09 12.43
N TYR A 7 -7.16 9.99 12.23
CA TYR A 7 -5.74 9.66 12.09
C TYR A 7 -5.14 8.96 13.33
N GLY A 8 -5.77 9.06 14.49
CA GLY A 8 -5.36 8.33 15.70
C GLY A 8 -5.99 6.94 15.86
N ALA A 9 -6.83 6.50 14.93
CA ALA A 9 -7.61 5.27 15.06
C ALA A 9 -7.93 4.60 13.71
N PHE A 10 -7.05 4.69 12.72
CA PHE A 10 -7.29 4.12 11.39
C PHE A 10 -7.64 2.64 11.45
N ALA A 11 -6.83 1.84 12.14
CA ALA A 11 -7.04 0.40 12.25
C ALA A 11 -8.37 0.03 12.93
N ASP A 12 -8.77 0.78 13.96
CA ASP A 12 -10.04 0.56 14.65
C ASP A 12 -11.24 1.00 13.78
N ARG A 13 -11.06 2.03 12.97
CA ARG A 13 -12.06 2.50 12.02
C ARG A 13 -12.32 1.50 10.91
N LEU A 14 -11.29 0.86 10.38
CA LEU A 14 -11.45 -0.19 9.39
C LEU A 14 -12.33 -1.33 9.92
N LYS A 15 -12.12 -1.74 11.16
CA LYS A 15 -12.92 -2.77 11.83
C LYS A 15 -14.37 -2.35 12.10
N ALA A 16 -14.60 -1.07 12.30
CA ALA A 16 -15.93 -0.51 12.64
C ALA A 16 -16.70 0.00 11.43
N ALA A 17 -16.08 0.12 10.26
CA ALA A 17 -16.72 0.61 9.05
C ALA A 17 -17.80 -0.36 8.57
N PRO A 18 -18.99 0.13 8.17
CA PRO A 18 -20.03 -0.71 7.60
C PRO A 18 -19.61 -1.42 6.30
N ASN A 19 -18.77 -0.78 5.51
CA ASN A 19 -18.12 -1.32 4.32
C ASN A 19 -16.61 -1.12 4.47
N ARG A 20 -15.83 -2.18 4.18
CA ARG A 20 -14.36 -2.17 4.30
C ARG A 20 -13.67 -1.07 3.47
N TRP A 21 -14.32 -0.59 2.41
CA TRP A 21 -13.79 0.43 1.49
C TRP A 21 -14.19 1.86 1.84
N ASP A 22 -15.05 2.08 2.82
CA ASP A 22 -15.53 3.44 3.16
C ASP A 22 -14.39 4.34 3.65
N VAL A 23 -13.46 3.81 4.44
CA VAL A 23 -12.32 4.58 4.96
C VAL A 23 -11.36 4.93 3.82
N LEU A 24 -11.08 3.98 2.92
CA LEU A 24 -10.23 4.19 1.73
C LEU A 24 -10.83 5.30 0.85
N ARG A 25 -12.12 5.21 0.51
CA ARG A 25 -12.82 6.20 -0.31
C ARG A 25 -12.77 7.59 0.33
N GLU A 26 -13.03 7.69 1.63
CA GLU A 26 -13.02 8.98 2.32
C GLU A 26 -11.62 9.59 2.39
N PHE A 27 -10.59 8.76 2.57
CA PHE A 27 -9.21 9.20 2.53
C PHE A 27 -8.82 9.76 1.15
N HIS A 28 -9.21 9.09 0.07
CA HIS A 28 -9.01 9.58 -1.29
C HIS A 28 -9.62 10.97 -1.49
N GLU A 29 -10.92 11.10 -1.14
CA GLU A 29 -11.65 12.36 -1.27
C GLU A 29 -11.02 13.47 -0.42
N GLU A 30 -10.53 13.14 0.77
CA GLU A 30 -9.89 14.09 1.68
C GLU A 30 -8.58 14.65 1.10
N TRP A 31 -7.81 13.81 0.42
CA TRP A 31 -6.54 14.21 -0.21
C TRP A 31 -6.70 14.72 -1.65
N GLY A 32 -7.92 15.01 -2.07
CA GLY A 32 -8.21 15.70 -3.32
C GLY A 32 -8.37 14.80 -4.52
N TYR A 33 -8.30 13.48 -4.35
CA TYR A 33 -8.62 12.56 -5.41
C TYR A 33 -10.14 12.51 -5.64
N ALA A 34 -10.57 12.95 -6.83
CA ALA A 34 -11.98 12.91 -7.18
C ALA A 34 -12.39 11.47 -7.54
N VAL A 35 -13.11 10.83 -6.62
CA VAL A 35 -13.74 9.53 -6.90
C VAL A 35 -14.74 9.69 -8.05
N ARG A 36 -14.38 9.23 -9.23
CA ARG A 36 -15.23 9.26 -10.43
C ARG A 36 -15.61 7.84 -10.82
N PRO A 37 -16.87 7.58 -11.18
CA PRO A 37 -17.23 6.33 -11.82
C PRO A 37 -16.51 6.21 -13.17
N GLY A 38 -15.77 5.12 -13.35
CA GLY A 38 -15.15 4.76 -14.61
C GLY A 38 -14.11 5.78 -15.13
N SER A 39 -12.83 5.54 -14.95
CA SER A 39 -11.85 6.18 -15.81
C SER A 39 -11.63 5.28 -17.03
N ASP A 40 -11.65 5.86 -18.23
CA ASP A 40 -11.46 5.13 -19.51
C ASP A 40 -10.15 4.30 -19.59
N ARG A 41 -9.19 4.54 -18.71
CA ARG A 41 -7.93 3.80 -18.62
C ARG A 41 -8.07 2.48 -17.86
N TRP A 42 -8.85 2.49 -16.81
CA TRP A 42 -9.09 1.37 -15.95
C TRP A 42 -9.96 0.31 -16.62
N ASP A 43 -11.07 0.75 -17.21
CA ASP A 43 -12.09 -0.12 -17.80
C ASP A 43 -11.54 -1.06 -18.89
N ARG A 44 -10.46 -0.66 -19.57
CA ARG A 44 -9.92 -1.47 -20.66
C ARG A 44 -8.97 -2.59 -20.22
N TRP A 45 -8.19 -2.36 -19.17
CA TRP A 45 -7.15 -3.31 -18.80
C TRP A 45 -7.68 -4.41 -17.90
N THR A 46 -8.53 -4.03 -16.96
CA THR A 46 -9.15 -4.97 -16.02
C THR A 46 -10.30 -5.77 -16.59
N GLU A 47 -11.08 -5.21 -17.50
CA GLU A 47 -12.13 -5.98 -18.18
C GLU A 47 -11.51 -7.17 -18.93
N ASP A 48 -10.43 -6.97 -19.66
CA ASP A 48 -9.78 -8.03 -20.44
C ASP A 48 -9.18 -9.13 -19.53
N GLU A 49 -8.57 -8.76 -18.40
CA GLU A 49 -7.96 -9.72 -17.49
C GLU A 49 -9.00 -10.40 -16.61
N HIS A 50 -9.95 -9.65 -16.07
CA HIS A 50 -11.07 -10.21 -15.32
C HIS A 50 -11.90 -11.15 -16.21
N GLU A 51 -12.19 -10.75 -17.45
CA GLU A 51 -12.87 -11.58 -18.44
C GLU A 51 -12.07 -12.85 -18.74
N THR A 52 -10.74 -12.77 -18.88
CA THR A 52 -9.86 -13.92 -19.08
C THR A 52 -9.92 -14.87 -17.88
N TYR A 53 -9.89 -14.35 -16.66
CA TYR A 53 -10.02 -15.15 -15.44
C TYR A 53 -11.39 -15.81 -15.32
N VAL A 54 -12.47 -15.06 -15.53
CA VAL A 54 -13.85 -15.59 -15.50
C VAL A 54 -14.03 -16.67 -16.55
N ARG A 55 -13.51 -16.48 -17.77
CA ARG A 55 -13.53 -17.51 -18.82
C ARG A 55 -12.74 -18.75 -18.41
N ALA A 56 -11.59 -18.57 -17.78
CA ALA A 56 -10.80 -19.69 -17.29
C ALA A 56 -11.54 -20.51 -16.22
N LEU A 57 -12.26 -19.85 -15.30
CA LEU A 57 -13.10 -20.52 -14.30
C LEU A 57 -14.31 -21.23 -14.93
N SER A 58 -14.89 -20.70 -16.02
CA SER A 58 -16.02 -21.32 -16.72
C SER A 58 -15.63 -22.53 -17.59
N GLY A 59 -14.32 -22.82 -17.70
CA GLY A 59 -13.81 -23.94 -18.51
C GLY A 59 -13.74 -23.66 -20.01
N GLU A 60 -13.86 -22.40 -20.44
CA GLU A 60 -13.64 -22.03 -21.84
C GLU A 60 -12.17 -22.20 -22.24
N PRO A 61 -11.86 -22.43 -23.56
CA PRO A 61 -10.48 -22.55 -24.02
C PRO A 61 -9.69 -21.29 -23.75
N ARG A 62 -8.53 -21.46 -23.13
CA ARG A 62 -7.63 -20.37 -22.71
C ARG A 62 -6.72 -19.96 -23.87
N ASP A 63 -6.41 -18.67 -23.97
CA ASP A 63 -5.12 -18.26 -24.48
C ASP A 63 -4.07 -18.62 -23.40
N GLU A 64 -3.19 -19.57 -23.73
CA GLU A 64 -2.28 -20.19 -22.76
C GLU A 64 -1.30 -19.18 -22.11
N ASP A 65 -1.07 -18.03 -22.75
CA ASP A 65 -0.05 -17.06 -22.36
C ASP A 65 -0.45 -16.16 -21.15
N GLY A 66 -1.72 -16.07 -20.79
CA GLY A 66 -2.20 -15.13 -19.75
C GLY A 66 -2.44 -15.76 -18.36
N LEU A 67 -2.24 -17.07 -18.19
CA LEU A 67 -2.55 -17.77 -16.93
C LEU A 67 -1.37 -18.57 -16.37
N GLU A 68 -0.17 -18.27 -16.84
CA GLU A 68 1.03 -18.88 -16.29
C GLU A 68 1.19 -18.49 -14.82
N GLY A 69 1.41 -19.46 -13.95
CA GLY A 69 1.50 -19.26 -12.50
C GLY A 69 0.17 -19.11 -11.76
N VAL A 70 -0.98 -19.09 -12.44
CA VAL A 70 -2.29 -19.01 -11.79
C VAL A 70 -2.77 -20.39 -11.37
N ASP A 71 -3.19 -20.57 -10.11
CA ASP A 71 -3.86 -21.78 -9.62
C ASP A 71 -5.37 -21.56 -9.57
N LEU A 72 -6.07 -22.04 -10.60
CA LEU A 72 -7.53 -21.93 -10.73
C LEU A 72 -8.33 -22.73 -9.68
N ALA A 73 -7.68 -23.56 -8.89
CA ALA A 73 -8.34 -24.26 -7.78
C ALA A 73 -8.45 -23.37 -6.53
N LEU A 74 -7.71 -22.28 -6.48
CA LEU A 74 -7.77 -21.31 -5.38
C LEU A 74 -8.78 -20.21 -5.72
N PRO A 75 -9.71 -19.89 -4.81
CA PRO A 75 -10.61 -18.76 -5.01
C PRO A 75 -9.85 -17.44 -4.87
N ILE A 76 -10.32 -16.40 -5.54
CA ILE A 76 -9.90 -15.04 -5.28
C ILE A 76 -10.67 -14.52 -4.06
N PRO A 77 -9.99 -13.93 -3.05
CA PRO A 77 -10.65 -13.32 -1.90
C PRO A 77 -11.63 -12.22 -2.31
N ALA A 78 -12.79 -12.17 -1.65
CA ALA A 78 -13.83 -11.19 -1.98
C ALA A 78 -13.33 -9.73 -1.93
N ALA A 79 -12.44 -9.40 -0.98
CA ALA A 79 -11.86 -8.06 -0.89
C ALA A 79 -11.06 -7.70 -2.14
N LEU A 80 -10.35 -8.64 -2.75
CA LEU A 80 -9.59 -8.39 -3.96
C LEU A 80 -10.51 -8.20 -5.18
N ASP A 81 -11.53 -9.06 -5.34
CA ASP A 81 -12.55 -8.88 -6.38
C ASP A 81 -13.27 -7.54 -6.25
N GLU A 82 -13.71 -7.19 -5.03
CA GLU A 82 -14.35 -5.90 -4.76
C GLU A 82 -13.42 -4.72 -5.10
N TRP A 83 -12.14 -4.81 -4.74
CA TRP A 83 -11.17 -3.76 -5.04
C TRP A 83 -11.03 -3.52 -6.54
N TRP A 84 -11.02 -4.57 -7.36
CA TRP A 84 -10.96 -4.48 -8.81
C TRP A 84 -12.16 -3.73 -9.40
N GLU A 85 -13.33 -3.85 -8.79
CA GLU A 85 -14.57 -3.22 -9.24
C GLU A 85 -14.79 -1.80 -8.66
N LEU A 86 -13.91 -1.32 -7.78
CA LEU A 86 -14.09 -0.01 -7.17
C LEU A 86 -13.93 1.11 -8.20
N PRO A 87 -14.90 2.05 -8.31
CA PRO A 87 -14.87 3.10 -9.32
C PRO A 87 -13.76 4.13 -9.12
N PHE A 88 -13.06 4.08 -7.99
CA PHE A 88 -11.99 5.01 -7.62
C PHE A 88 -10.62 4.36 -7.53
N ASN A 89 -10.45 3.13 -7.99
CA ASN A 89 -9.17 2.46 -7.87
C ASN A 89 -8.28 2.63 -9.12
N SER A 90 -8.78 3.28 -10.16
CA SER A 90 -8.06 3.51 -11.41
C SER A 90 -6.66 4.09 -11.25
N PHE A 91 -6.44 4.93 -10.26
CA PHE A 91 -5.14 5.52 -10.03
C PHE A 91 -4.14 4.57 -9.33
N THR A 92 -4.57 3.51 -8.68
CA THR A 92 -3.67 2.48 -8.13
C THR A 92 -2.96 1.68 -9.23
N HIS A 93 -3.39 1.83 -10.48
CA HIS A 93 -2.71 1.32 -11.67
C HIS A 93 -1.82 2.35 -12.34
N ASP A 94 -1.85 3.59 -11.91
CA ASP A 94 -0.93 4.60 -12.39
C ASP A 94 0.43 4.39 -11.72
N SER A 95 1.34 3.74 -12.46
CA SER A 95 2.69 3.46 -11.98
C SER A 95 3.49 4.73 -11.64
N GLN A 96 3.07 5.89 -12.13
CA GLN A 96 3.70 7.17 -11.78
C GLN A 96 3.31 7.61 -10.36
N HIS A 97 2.12 7.25 -9.90
CA HIS A 97 1.61 7.66 -8.60
C HIS A 97 1.84 6.61 -7.52
N TYR A 98 1.72 5.34 -7.88
CA TYR A 98 1.75 4.25 -6.90
C TYR A 98 2.99 3.39 -6.94
N GLU A 99 3.77 3.50 -8.02
CA GLU A 99 4.99 2.72 -8.20
C GLU A 99 4.75 1.22 -8.00
N THR A 100 3.58 0.73 -8.45
CA THR A 100 3.16 -0.66 -8.30
C THR A 100 2.65 -1.22 -9.61
N ASN A 101 2.77 -2.55 -9.73
CA ASN A 101 2.24 -3.34 -10.83
C ASN A 101 1.21 -4.33 -10.28
N PRO A 102 -0.09 -4.11 -10.51
CA PRO A 102 -1.11 -5.08 -10.15
C PRO A 102 -0.95 -6.39 -10.91
N VAL A 103 -1.19 -7.51 -10.25
CA VAL A 103 -1.16 -8.87 -10.80
C VAL A 103 -2.54 -9.48 -10.62
N TYR A 104 -3.30 -9.55 -11.72
CA TYR A 104 -4.63 -10.14 -11.71
C TYR A 104 -4.87 -11.00 -12.96
N PRO A 105 -5.32 -12.23 -12.81
CA PRO A 105 -5.53 -12.95 -11.54
C PRO A 105 -4.22 -13.16 -10.77
N PRO A 106 -4.30 -13.36 -9.43
CA PRO A 106 -3.09 -13.56 -8.61
C PRO A 106 -2.27 -14.76 -9.07
N THR A 107 -0.95 -14.60 -9.10
CA THR A 107 -0.01 -15.68 -9.44
C THR A 107 0.61 -16.31 -8.21
N VAL A 108 0.82 -17.62 -8.24
CA VAL A 108 1.28 -18.40 -7.09
C VAL A 108 2.81 -18.45 -7.04
N ARG A 109 3.38 -18.29 -5.84
CA ARG A 109 4.81 -18.49 -5.60
C ARG A 109 5.06 -19.81 -4.84
N PRO A 110 6.02 -20.61 -5.24
CA PRO A 110 6.94 -20.39 -6.38
C PRO A 110 6.22 -20.47 -7.72
N ASP A 111 6.60 -19.60 -8.62
CA ASP A 111 6.08 -19.61 -9.99
C ASP A 111 6.78 -20.68 -10.82
N PRO A 112 6.06 -21.61 -11.48
CA PRO A 112 6.66 -22.63 -12.32
C PRO A 112 7.45 -22.10 -13.53
N SER A 113 7.12 -20.90 -14.01
CA SER A 113 7.83 -20.26 -15.12
C SER A 113 9.18 -19.67 -14.71
N GLY A 114 9.41 -19.49 -13.39
CA GLY A 114 10.56 -18.81 -12.85
C GLY A 114 10.45 -17.28 -12.85
N TYR A 115 9.27 -16.75 -13.18
CA TYR A 115 8.96 -15.34 -12.95
C TYR A 115 8.60 -15.11 -11.48
N GLY A 116 9.01 -13.94 -10.98
CA GLY A 116 8.78 -13.56 -9.59
C GLY A 116 10.04 -13.66 -8.75
N VAL A 117 10.06 -12.87 -7.69
CA VAL A 117 11.28 -12.63 -6.90
C VAL A 117 11.37 -13.58 -5.72
N ALA A 118 10.25 -14.10 -5.25
CA ALA A 118 10.21 -14.85 -4.01
C ALA A 118 9.72 -16.30 -4.17
N GLY A 119 10.22 -17.15 -3.29
CA GLY A 119 9.74 -18.51 -3.09
C GLY A 119 8.42 -18.57 -2.31
N PRO A 120 8.02 -19.76 -1.83
CA PRO A 120 6.92 -19.91 -0.89
C PRO A 120 7.29 -19.33 0.48
N LEU A 121 6.31 -19.22 1.37
CA LEU A 121 6.58 -18.86 2.76
C LEU A 121 7.58 -19.86 3.37
N GLN A 122 8.57 -19.33 4.09
CA GLN A 122 9.65 -20.10 4.68
C GLN A 122 9.15 -21.18 5.67
N ASP A 123 9.90 -22.27 5.77
CA ASP A 123 9.50 -23.47 6.54
C ASP A 123 9.41 -23.24 8.06
N ASP A 124 10.16 -22.30 8.58
CA ASP A 124 10.20 -21.92 9.99
C ASP A 124 9.32 -20.73 10.34
N SER A 125 8.51 -20.24 9.39
CA SER A 125 7.58 -19.14 9.64
C SER A 125 6.50 -19.53 10.64
N ASP A 126 6.23 -18.65 11.59
CA ASP A 126 5.15 -18.75 12.58
C ASP A 126 3.82 -18.14 12.07
N LEU A 127 3.83 -17.58 10.86
CA LEU A 127 2.63 -16.99 10.24
C LEU A 127 1.59 -18.05 9.84
N VAL A 128 1.98 -19.30 9.70
CA VAL A 128 1.08 -20.38 9.28
C VAL A 128 1.39 -21.68 10.02
N ALA A 129 0.39 -22.57 10.15
CA ALA A 129 0.61 -23.90 10.72
C ALA A 129 1.60 -24.72 9.88
N PRO A 130 2.39 -25.63 10.50
CA PRO A 130 3.46 -26.35 9.79
C PRO A 130 3.00 -27.20 8.60
N ASP A 131 1.76 -27.64 8.60
CA ASP A 131 1.15 -28.51 7.58
C ASP A 131 0.23 -27.75 6.59
N ALA A 132 0.14 -26.42 6.69
CA ALA A 132 -0.68 -25.64 5.80
C ALA A 132 0.00 -25.38 4.45
N ASP A 133 -0.80 -24.99 3.45
CA ASP A 133 -0.28 -24.55 2.15
C ASP A 133 0.48 -23.24 2.29
N ARG A 134 1.77 -23.25 2.02
CA ARG A 134 2.70 -22.13 2.17
C ARG A 134 2.94 -21.35 0.90
N ARG A 135 2.23 -21.71 -0.17
CA ARG A 135 2.27 -20.93 -1.41
C ARG A 135 1.68 -19.54 -1.16
N VAL A 136 2.23 -18.54 -1.80
CA VAL A 136 1.76 -17.15 -1.72
C VAL A 136 1.14 -16.77 -3.06
N CYS A 137 -0.09 -16.26 -3.02
CA CYS A 137 -0.82 -15.75 -4.18
C CYS A 137 -0.52 -14.26 -4.31
N VAL A 138 0.38 -13.90 -5.21
CA VAL A 138 0.81 -12.51 -5.46
C VAL A 138 -0.23 -11.78 -6.28
N PHE A 139 -0.69 -10.62 -5.81
CA PHE A 139 -1.66 -9.75 -6.50
C PHE A 139 -1.12 -8.36 -6.81
N MET A 140 0.06 -8.02 -6.28
CA MET A 140 0.71 -6.72 -6.50
C MET A 140 2.23 -6.89 -6.45
N ALA A 141 2.94 -6.13 -7.27
CA ALA A 141 4.39 -6.02 -7.19
C ALA A 141 4.81 -4.54 -7.17
N GLU A 142 5.96 -4.25 -6.58
CA GLU A 142 6.61 -2.96 -6.70
C GLU A 142 6.99 -2.71 -8.18
N ASN A 143 7.09 -1.45 -8.59
CA ASN A 143 7.28 -1.05 -9.98
C ASN A 143 8.47 -1.74 -10.69
N GLN A 144 9.55 -1.98 -9.97
CA GLN A 144 10.76 -2.66 -10.46
C GLN A 144 10.81 -4.15 -10.07
N TYR A 145 9.74 -4.66 -9.48
CA TYR A 145 9.63 -6.03 -8.97
C TYR A 145 10.64 -6.37 -7.86
N CYS A 146 11.07 -5.37 -7.08
CA CYS A 146 11.93 -5.60 -5.91
C CYS A 146 11.18 -6.19 -4.73
N ASN A 147 9.88 -5.89 -4.63
CA ASN A 147 8.98 -6.48 -3.64
C ASN A 147 7.71 -6.99 -4.32
N GLU A 148 7.15 -8.03 -3.76
CA GLU A 148 5.84 -8.58 -4.14
C GLU A 148 4.93 -8.62 -2.91
N TRP A 149 3.64 -8.36 -3.11
CA TRP A 149 2.62 -8.47 -2.07
C TRP A 149 1.61 -9.54 -2.45
N GLY A 150 1.29 -10.40 -1.49
CA GLY A 150 0.39 -11.51 -1.71
C GLY A 150 -0.26 -12.00 -0.43
N TYR A 151 -1.19 -12.93 -0.56
CA TYR A 151 -1.83 -13.65 0.54
C TYR A 151 -1.50 -15.14 0.49
N LEU A 152 -1.61 -15.82 1.61
CA LEU A 152 -1.36 -17.28 1.65
C LEU A 152 -2.44 -18.06 0.93
N ALA A 153 -2.05 -19.06 0.13
CA ALA A 153 -2.99 -19.99 -0.49
C ALA A 153 -3.88 -20.71 0.55
N ALA A 154 -3.34 -20.97 1.75
CA ALA A 154 -4.09 -21.50 2.87
C ALA A 154 -5.23 -20.57 3.36
N GLU A 155 -5.15 -19.27 3.08
CA GLU A 155 -6.12 -18.25 3.47
C GLU A 155 -6.99 -17.76 2.31
N ALA A 156 -6.86 -18.33 1.12
CA ALA A 156 -7.61 -17.89 -0.06
C ALA A 156 -9.14 -17.94 0.09
N HIS A 157 -9.65 -18.73 1.02
CA HIS A 157 -11.08 -18.80 1.37
C HIS A 157 -11.53 -17.73 2.37
N ASP A 158 -10.61 -17.00 2.98
CA ASP A 158 -10.96 -15.84 3.81
C ASP A 158 -11.40 -14.70 2.87
N PRO A 159 -12.52 -14.03 3.14
CA PRO A 159 -12.97 -12.92 2.30
C PRO A 159 -12.05 -11.70 2.32
N ASP A 160 -11.16 -11.59 3.30
CA ASP A 160 -10.23 -10.46 3.46
C ASP A 160 -8.94 -10.91 4.17
N PRO A 161 -8.11 -11.79 3.53
CA PRO A 161 -6.96 -12.41 4.15
C PRO A 161 -5.84 -11.41 4.45
N ARG A 162 -4.91 -11.83 5.31
CA ARG A 162 -3.68 -11.09 5.58
C ARG A 162 -2.84 -10.93 4.31
N VAL A 163 -2.11 -9.82 4.23
CA VAL A 163 -1.16 -9.57 3.14
C VAL A 163 0.26 -9.70 3.67
N LEU A 164 1.05 -10.44 2.93
CA LEU A 164 2.48 -10.61 3.13
C LEU A 164 3.24 -9.79 2.10
N VAL A 165 4.47 -9.41 2.45
CA VAL A 165 5.43 -8.77 1.55
C VAL A 165 6.69 -9.64 1.44
N SER A 166 7.24 -9.77 0.22
CA SER A 166 8.57 -10.35 0.03
C SER A 166 9.62 -9.33 0.47
N VAL A 167 10.42 -9.67 1.47
CA VAL A 167 11.51 -8.80 1.97
C VAL A 167 12.87 -9.20 1.45
N ASP A 168 13.01 -10.45 1.04
CA ASP A 168 14.17 -11.02 0.36
C ASP A 168 13.66 -12.14 -0.57
N ASP A 169 14.52 -12.69 -1.44
CA ASP A 169 14.18 -13.74 -2.40
C ASP A 169 13.47 -14.96 -1.76
N ASP A 170 13.76 -15.29 -0.51
CA ASP A 170 13.27 -16.45 0.19
C ASP A 170 12.44 -16.12 1.46
N ARG A 171 12.15 -14.85 1.72
CA ARG A 171 11.51 -14.46 2.97
C ARG A 171 10.31 -13.55 2.77
N TRP A 172 9.23 -13.93 3.45
CA TRP A 172 8.00 -13.17 3.56
C TRP A 172 7.79 -12.66 4.99
N ALA A 173 7.28 -11.44 5.10
CA ALA A 173 6.86 -10.82 6.35
C ALA A 173 5.40 -10.39 6.29
N LEU A 174 4.77 -10.15 7.43
CA LEU A 174 3.42 -9.59 7.48
C LEU A 174 3.49 -8.12 7.04
N GLN A 175 2.65 -7.75 6.05
CA GLN A 175 2.51 -6.36 5.62
C GLN A 175 1.24 -5.73 6.15
N ALA A 176 0.12 -6.43 6.07
CA ALA A 176 -1.15 -5.90 6.52
C ALA A 176 -2.05 -7.03 7.07
N ARG A 177 -2.96 -6.68 7.96
CA ARG A 177 -3.87 -7.63 8.60
C ARG A 177 -5.00 -8.08 7.69
N SER A 178 -5.21 -7.37 6.57
CA SER A 178 -6.17 -7.73 5.53
C SER A 178 -5.83 -7.06 4.19
N VAL A 179 -6.42 -7.56 3.10
CA VAL A 179 -6.31 -6.94 1.77
C VAL A 179 -6.88 -5.51 1.78
N SER A 180 -8.00 -5.28 2.46
CA SER A 180 -8.57 -3.93 2.54
C SER A 180 -7.69 -2.96 3.34
N GLU A 181 -7.00 -3.43 4.38
CA GLU A 181 -6.02 -2.64 5.13
C GLU A 181 -4.78 -2.35 4.26
N PHE A 182 -4.31 -3.31 3.48
CA PHE A 182 -3.20 -3.13 2.56
C PHE A 182 -3.44 -1.99 1.56
N PHE A 183 -4.59 -1.98 0.90
CA PHE A 183 -4.89 -0.91 -0.06
C PHE A 183 -5.06 0.45 0.60
N LEU A 184 -5.61 0.50 1.81
CA LEU A 184 -5.64 1.74 2.58
C LEU A 184 -4.22 2.20 2.93
N GLN A 185 -3.38 1.31 3.39
CA GLN A 185 -1.99 1.60 3.74
C GLN A 185 -1.18 2.06 2.53
N LEU A 186 -1.30 1.36 1.39
CA LEU A 186 -0.68 1.76 0.12
C LEU A 186 -1.11 3.18 -0.28
N THR A 187 -2.39 3.47 -0.17
CA THR A 187 -2.92 4.81 -0.45
C THR A 187 -2.34 5.87 0.48
N VAL A 188 -2.24 5.57 1.78
CA VAL A 188 -1.61 6.47 2.76
C VAL A 188 -0.13 6.70 2.44
N GLN A 189 0.58 5.69 1.98
CA GLN A 189 2.00 5.82 1.61
C GLN A 189 2.21 6.70 0.38
N ARG A 190 1.30 6.69 -0.59
CA ARG A 190 1.51 7.32 -1.91
C ARG A 190 0.75 8.63 -2.09
N LEU A 191 -0.56 8.60 -1.88
CA LEU A 191 -1.44 9.70 -2.26
C LEU A 191 -1.08 11.04 -1.62
N PRO A 192 -0.78 11.15 -0.31
CA PRO A 192 -0.41 12.43 0.31
C PRO A 192 0.85 13.07 -0.26
N ARG A 193 1.84 12.26 -0.63
CA ARG A 193 3.09 12.77 -1.22
C ARG A 193 2.94 13.16 -2.68
N THR A 194 1.94 12.59 -3.37
CA THR A 194 1.67 12.87 -4.78
C THR A 194 0.70 14.02 -4.97
N LEU A 195 -0.43 14.03 -4.24
CA LEU A 195 -1.50 15.03 -4.38
C LEU A 195 -1.47 16.10 -3.29
N GLY A 196 -0.57 15.98 -2.32
CA GLY A 196 -0.32 16.99 -1.28
C GLY A 196 0.98 17.77 -1.53
N TRP A 197 1.20 18.76 -0.71
CA TRP A 197 2.49 19.42 -0.58
C TRP A 197 3.41 18.55 0.24
N SER A 198 4.64 18.32 -0.19
CA SER A 198 5.57 17.44 0.51
C SER A 198 6.96 18.03 0.67
N ALA A 199 7.70 17.53 1.65
CA ALA A 199 9.11 17.83 1.87
C ALA A 199 9.83 16.56 2.33
N GLU A 200 11.00 16.30 1.75
CA GLU A 200 11.93 15.27 2.19
C GLU A 200 12.96 15.92 3.12
N ILE A 201 13.24 15.26 4.24
CA ILE A 201 14.19 15.73 5.25
C ILE A 201 15.39 14.79 5.21
N TYR A 202 16.53 15.31 4.77
CA TYR A 202 17.75 14.53 4.64
C TYR A 202 18.67 14.73 5.85
N ASP A 203 19.29 13.64 6.31
CA ASP A 203 20.30 13.70 7.37
C ASP A 203 21.50 14.56 6.96
N GLY A 204 22.04 15.33 7.90
CA GLY A 204 23.19 16.19 7.68
C GLY A 204 22.87 17.59 7.16
N GLU A 205 21.61 17.94 6.93
CA GLU A 205 21.21 19.30 6.61
C GLU A 205 21.10 20.16 7.89
N GLU A 206 21.60 21.41 7.86
CA GLU A 206 21.47 22.37 8.98
C GLU A 206 20.02 22.84 9.23
N ILE A 207 19.03 22.14 8.64
CA ILE A 207 17.60 22.48 8.77
C ILE A 207 16.97 21.86 10.02
N ILE A 208 17.58 20.83 10.61
CA ILE A 208 17.04 20.17 11.82
C ILE A 208 17.66 20.79 13.08
N ASP A 209 16.82 21.15 14.06
CA ASP A 209 17.29 21.51 15.39
C ASP A 209 17.66 20.22 16.17
N GLY A 210 18.94 19.85 16.16
CA GLY A 210 19.50 18.58 16.64
C GLY A 210 19.87 17.67 15.46
N ASP A 211 19.72 16.37 15.64
CA ASP A 211 19.95 15.37 14.60
C ASP A 211 18.64 14.66 14.19
N GLU A 212 18.75 13.72 13.26
CA GLU A 212 17.59 12.97 12.75
C GLU A 212 16.95 12.11 13.84
N ASP A 213 17.73 11.51 14.75
CA ASP A 213 17.20 10.71 15.85
C ASP A 213 16.36 11.58 16.82
N ASP A 214 16.81 12.82 17.07
CA ASP A 214 16.04 13.79 17.84
C ASP A 214 14.72 14.16 17.14
N LEU A 215 14.72 14.29 15.79
CA LEU A 215 13.52 14.56 15.02
C LEU A 215 12.55 13.37 15.06
N ARG A 216 13.04 12.13 14.87
CA ARG A 216 12.26 10.89 15.01
C ARG A 216 11.60 10.79 16.39
N ALA A 217 12.34 11.07 17.43
CA ALA A 217 11.81 11.09 18.81
C ALA A 217 10.68 12.13 18.97
N ARG A 218 10.86 13.36 18.43
CA ARG A 218 9.83 14.41 18.49
C ARG A 218 8.57 14.04 17.71
N ILE A 219 8.69 13.37 16.57
CA ILE A 219 7.54 12.88 15.78
C ILE A 219 6.77 11.87 16.62
N THR A 220 7.44 10.83 17.12
CA THR A 220 6.84 9.76 17.92
C THR A 220 6.16 10.28 19.20
N GLU A 221 6.74 11.29 19.85
CA GLU A 221 6.18 11.90 21.07
C GLU A 221 4.93 12.75 20.80
N ARG A 222 4.89 13.45 19.64
CA ARG A 222 3.93 14.53 19.41
C ARG A 222 2.85 14.21 18.40
N MET A 223 3.00 13.15 17.63
CA MET A 223 2.04 12.76 16.61
C MET A 223 1.50 11.36 16.86
N PRO A 224 0.19 11.11 16.68
CA PRO A 224 -0.34 9.77 16.78
C PRO A 224 0.16 8.91 15.59
N GLU A 225 0.55 7.69 15.91
CA GLU A 225 0.80 6.67 14.91
C GLU A 225 -0.52 6.19 14.29
N LEU A 226 -0.54 5.92 12.99
CA LEU A 226 -1.74 5.45 12.31
C LEU A 226 -2.10 3.98 12.64
N GLY A 227 -1.17 3.23 13.24
CA GLY A 227 -1.40 1.88 13.76
C GLY A 227 -1.46 0.78 12.68
N PHE A 228 -0.87 1.04 11.53
CA PHE A 228 -0.55 0.01 10.53
C PHE A 228 0.71 -0.76 10.93
N GLU A 229 0.88 -1.97 10.36
CA GLU A 229 2.20 -2.58 10.33
C GLU A 229 3.17 -1.65 9.57
N PRO A 230 4.49 -1.64 9.87
CA PRO A 230 5.43 -0.86 9.07
C PRO A 230 5.35 -1.22 7.59
N TRP A 231 5.35 -0.21 6.71
CA TRP A 231 5.35 -0.45 5.27
C TRP A 231 6.73 -0.90 4.82
N ALA A 232 6.84 -2.18 4.47
CA ALA A 232 8.09 -2.78 4.01
C ALA A 232 8.21 -2.68 2.49
N GLU A 233 9.17 -1.90 2.02
CA GLU A 233 9.48 -1.71 0.60
C GLU A 233 10.93 -1.29 0.42
N LEU A 234 11.63 -1.83 -0.58
CA LEU A 234 13.01 -1.48 -0.94
C LEU A 234 13.99 -1.49 0.25
N GLN A 235 13.87 -2.50 1.12
CA GLN A 235 14.68 -2.66 2.34
C GLN A 235 14.50 -1.53 3.36
N GLN A 236 13.36 -0.87 3.34
CA GLN A 236 12.94 0.14 4.32
C GLN A 236 11.64 -0.28 4.98
N ASP A 237 11.50 0.11 6.23
CA ASP A 237 10.27 -0.03 7.00
C ASP A 237 9.76 1.37 7.34
N THR A 238 8.63 1.77 6.74
CA THR A 238 8.08 3.11 6.94
C THR A 238 6.90 3.08 7.90
N ILE A 239 6.98 3.87 8.98
CA ILE A 239 5.86 4.14 9.90
C ILE A 239 5.28 5.51 9.59
N VAL A 240 3.95 5.60 9.58
CA VAL A 240 3.24 6.86 9.31
C VAL A 240 2.60 7.38 10.57
N TYR A 241 2.85 8.65 10.84
CA TYR A 241 2.27 9.43 11.92
C TYR A 241 1.33 10.48 11.33
N GLY A 242 0.16 10.64 11.93
CA GLY A 242 -0.86 11.51 11.36
C GLY A 242 -1.38 12.57 12.30
N GLY A 243 -1.78 13.67 11.69
CA GLY A 243 -2.57 14.72 12.31
C GLY A 243 -3.53 15.31 11.29
N PRO A 244 -4.43 16.19 11.71
CA PRO A 244 -5.31 16.90 10.78
C PRO A 244 -4.46 17.61 9.69
N ASP A 245 -4.78 17.33 8.45
CA ASP A 245 -4.20 17.96 7.26
C ASP A 245 -2.71 17.69 6.99
N VAL A 246 -2.00 16.89 7.83
CA VAL A 246 -0.57 16.63 7.63
C VAL A 246 -0.15 15.25 8.17
N LEU A 247 0.74 14.58 7.43
CA LEU A 247 1.34 13.30 7.79
C LEU A 247 2.87 13.44 7.87
N ALA A 248 3.48 12.60 8.71
CA ALA A 248 4.92 12.39 8.76
C ALA A 248 5.20 10.90 8.47
N PHE A 249 6.11 10.65 7.56
CA PHE A 249 6.61 9.35 7.17
C PHE A 249 8.00 9.18 7.75
N VAL A 250 8.22 8.14 8.52
CA VAL A 250 9.50 7.84 9.16
C VAL A 250 9.95 6.48 8.65
N ALA A 251 10.93 6.48 7.77
CA ALA A 251 11.48 5.28 7.17
C ALA A 251 12.80 4.89 7.86
N ASP A 252 12.90 3.62 8.27
CA ASP A 252 14.13 3.02 8.78
C ASP A 252 14.85 2.28 7.63
N GLY A 253 16.16 2.02 7.77
CA GLY A 253 16.99 1.34 6.78
C GLY A 253 18.12 2.23 6.26
N GLU A 254 18.98 1.68 5.37
CA GLU A 254 20.16 2.41 4.85
C GLU A 254 19.78 3.64 3.99
N LEU A 255 18.61 3.59 3.35
CA LEU A 255 18.07 4.67 2.55
C LEU A 255 16.92 5.38 3.26
N GLY A 256 16.72 5.05 4.54
CA GLY A 256 15.66 5.62 5.35
C GLY A 256 15.78 7.12 5.50
N GLY A 257 14.66 7.76 5.79
CA GLY A 257 14.59 9.21 5.97
C GLY A 257 13.24 9.63 6.55
N ILE A 258 13.04 10.92 6.63
CA ILE A 258 11.80 11.50 7.12
C ILE A 258 11.18 12.32 6.01
N ALA A 259 9.88 12.16 5.77
CA ALA A 259 9.13 13.00 4.86
C ALA A 259 7.88 13.57 5.54
N PHE A 260 7.49 14.76 5.14
CA PHE A 260 6.21 15.36 5.52
C PHE A 260 5.33 15.50 4.29
N ALA A 261 4.02 15.28 4.46
CA ALA A 261 3.05 15.59 3.42
C ALA A 261 1.82 16.27 4.03
N GLY A 262 1.35 17.33 3.40
CA GLY A 262 0.23 18.12 3.89
C GLY A 262 -0.70 18.57 2.77
N ARG A 263 -1.95 18.81 3.10
CA ARG A 263 -2.96 19.31 2.14
C ARG A 263 -2.73 20.74 1.70
N THR A 264 -1.93 21.47 2.44
CA THR A 264 -1.54 22.86 2.14
C THR A 264 -0.08 23.08 2.50
N PRO A 265 0.64 24.00 1.81
CA PRO A 265 2.02 24.33 2.16
C PRO A 265 2.14 24.75 3.62
N ARG A 266 1.16 25.50 4.11
CA ARG A 266 1.14 25.97 5.50
C ARG A 266 1.07 24.82 6.50
N ALA A 267 0.30 23.75 6.22
CA ALA A 267 0.21 22.59 7.13
C ALA A 267 1.57 21.89 7.30
N VAL A 268 2.35 21.78 6.20
CA VAL A 268 3.70 21.22 6.23
C VAL A 268 4.65 22.13 7.01
N LEU A 269 4.65 23.44 6.72
CA LEU A 269 5.52 24.40 7.40
C LEU A 269 5.20 24.53 8.90
N ASP A 270 3.92 24.57 9.27
CA ASP A 270 3.48 24.59 10.67
C ASP A 270 3.88 23.30 11.43
N LEU A 271 3.88 22.14 10.75
CA LEU A 271 4.39 20.88 11.32
C LEU A 271 5.91 20.96 11.50
N ALA A 272 6.64 21.36 10.46
CA ALA A 272 8.08 21.48 10.49
C ALA A 272 8.54 22.40 11.64
N GLU A 273 7.95 23.59 11.78
CA GLU A 273 8.24 24.51 12.88
C GLU A 273 8.01 23.87 14.26
N ARG A 274 6.88 23.17 14.45
CA ARG A 274 6.57 22.49 15.70
C ARG A 274 7.56 21.37 16.04
N LEU A 275 8.15 20.76 15.03
CA LEU A 275 9.12 19.68 15.17
C LEU A 275 10.56 20.16 15.18
N GLY A 276 10.80 21.49 15.04
CA GLY A 276 12.14 22.06 15.02
C GLY A 276 12.87 21.82 13.71
N VAL A 277 12.13 21.82 12.60
CA VAL A 277 12.66 21.75 11.23
C VAL A 277 12.44 23.08 10.52
N LYS A 278 13.50 23.63 9.92
CA LYS A 278 13.49 24.94 9.27
C LYS A 278 13.23 24.75 7.78
N LEU A 279 11.96 24.75 7.39
CA LEU A 279 11.54 24.71 5.99
C LEU A 279 10.96 26.05 5.57
N THR A 280 11.10 26.34 4.28
CA THR A 280 10.47 27.46 3.56
C THR A 280 9.56 26.93 2.46
N GLU A 281 8.79 27.78 1.81
CA GLU A 281 7.96 27.36 0.67
C GLU A 281 8.81 26.84 -0.51
N GLU A 282 10.08 27.27 -0.63
CA GLU A 282 11.00 26.83 -1.68
C GLU A 282 11.48 25.38 -1.47
N ASP A 283 11.38 24.86 -0.24
CA ASP A 283 11.77 23.49 0.11
C ASP A 283 10.62 22.49 -0.10
N LEU A 284 9.43 22.98 -0.49
CA LEU A 284 8.26 22.15 -0.68
C LEU A 284 8.13 21.68 -2.14
N THR A 285 7.80 20.44 -2.32
CA THR A 285 7.32 19.90 -3.60
C THR A 285 5.83 20.18 -3.73
N GLU A 286 5.44 20.79 -4.85
CA GLU A 286 4.04 21.06 -5.16
C GLU A 286 3.27 19.75 -5.49
N PRO A 287 1.95 19.75 -5.23
CA PRO A 287 1.10 18.64 -5.64
C PRO A 287 1.26 18.32 -7.14
N GLY A 288 1.35 17.04 -7.47
CA GLY A 288 1.31 16.60 -8.86
C GLY A 288 -0.01 16.96 -9.53
N GLU A 289 0.02 17.27 -10.83
CA GLU A 289 -1.19 17.42 -11.63
C GLU A 289 -1.78 16.02 -11.92
N TYR A 290 -3.10 15.86 -11.70
CA TYR A 290 -3.85 14.65 -11.90
C TYR A 290 -4.77 14.73 -13.12
#